data_a87bb2697d0403decbab51aa587d9838
#
_entry.id   a87bb2697d0403decbab51aa587d9838
#
_cell.length_a   1.000
_cell.length_b   1.000
_cell.length_c   1.000
_cell.angle_alpha   90.00
_cell.angle_beta   90.00
_cell.angle_gamma   90.00
#
_symmetry.space_group_name_H-M   'P 1'
#
loop_
_entity.id
_entity.type
_entity.pdbx_description
1 polymer ?
#
loop_
_entity_poly.entity_id
_entity_poly.type
_entity_poly.pdbx_seq_one_letter_code
_entity_poly.pdbx_strand_id
1 'polypeptide(L)'
;YHMYVGKNNIQNEELTFKFAEGNDLWFHAKQMPGSHVIVKTNGEREIPDRTYEEAARLAAYYSTGKDAPKVEIDYTMKKNLKKPPKAKPGFVIYHTNYSMSMEPDIHGIAEA
;
A
#
# COMPACT_ATOMS: atom_id res chain seq x y z
N TYR A 1 13.98 0.32 -4.96
CA TYR A 1 13.35 0.15 -3.64
C TYR A 1 12.59 -1.16 -3.58
N HIS A 2 12.66 -1.81 -2.43
CA HIS A 2 11.93 -3.05 -2.22
C HIS A 2 10.47 -2.74 -1.84
N MET A 3 9.56 -3.44 -2.50
CA MET A 3 8.14 -3.33 -2.25
C MET A 3 7.61 -4.69 -1.82
N TYR A 4 6.71 -4.68 -0.85
CA TYR A 4 6.15 -5.89 -0.26
C TYR A 4 4.63 -5.84 -0.36
N VAL A 5 4.03 -6.95 -0.77
CA VAL A 5 2.59 -7.03 -0.99
C VAL A 5 2.00 -8.10 -0.09
N GLY A 6 1.03 -7.74 0.73
CA GLY A 6 0.28 -8.69 1.56
C GLY A 6 -0.80 -9.37 0.72
N LYS A 7 -0.88 -10.68 0.80
CA LYS A 7 -1.82 -11.47 -0.01
C LYS A 7 -3.11 -11.83 0.70
N ASN A 8 -3.18 -11.59 2.01
CA ASN A 8 -4.38 -11.83 2.81
C ASN A 8 -4.34 -10.91 4.03
N ASN A 9 -5.43 -10.91 4.80
CA ASN A 9 -5.56 -10.00 5.93
C ASN A 9 -4.47 -10.19 7.00
N ILE A 10 -4.05 -11.43 7.23
CA ILE A 10 -3.00 -11.72 8.22
C ILE A 10 -1.66 -11.19 7.74
N GLN A 11 -1.32 -11.41 6.46
CA GLN A 11 -0.09 -10.88 5.88
C GLN A 11 -0.11 -9.36 5.84
N ASN A 12 -1.25 -8.73 5.52
CA ASN A 12 -1.41 -7.29 5.54
C ASN A 12 -1.11 -6.74 6.94
N GLU A 13 -1.63 -7.39 7.97
CA GLU A 13 -1.42 -7.01 9.36
C GLU A 13 0.06 -7.07 9.73
N GLU A 14 0.71 -8.17 9.43
CA GLU A 14 2.13 -8.35 9.75
C GLU A 14 3.00 -7.37 8.99
N LEU A 15 2.74 -7.17 7.71
CA LEU A 15 3.49 -6.25 6.88
C LEU A 15 3.42 -4.82 7.41
N THR A 16 2.22 -4.37 7.73
CA THR A 16 1.98 -2.98 8.08
C THR A 16 2.34 -2.68 9.53
N PHE A 17 2.01 -3.58 10.46
CA PHE A 17 2.16 -3.28 11.88
C PHE A 17 3.37 -3.92 12.55
N LYS A 18 3.99 -4.92 11.91
CA LYS A 18 5.17 -5.58 12.49
C LYS A 18 6.45 -5.39 11.66
N PHE A 19 6.33 -5.27 10.35
CA PHE A 19 7.48 -5.16 9.45
C PHE A 19 7.80 -3.72 9.06
N ALA A 20 6.77 -2.94 8.69
CA ALA A 20 6.98 -1.56 8.23
C ALA A 20 7.41 -0.65 9.37
N GLU A 21 8.34 0.24 9.09
CA GLU A 21 8.78 1.29 10.01
C GLU A 21 8.03 2.58 9.74
N GLY A 22 8.04 3.50 10.69
CA GLY A 22 7.20 4.71 10.65
C GLY A 22 7.30 5.52 9.37
N ASN A 23 8.49 5.61 8.77
CA ASN A 23 8.71 6.39 7.55
C ASN A 23 8.52 5.59 6.26
N ASP A 24 8.23 4.30 6.35
CA ASP A 24 7.92 3.50 5.17
C ASP A 24 6.58 3.92 4.60
N LEU A 25 6.41 3.72 3.30
CA LEU A 25 5.18 4.10 2.61
C LEU A 25 4.21 2.94 2.58
N TRP A 26 2.94 3.25 2.73
CA TRP A 26 1.84 2.30 2.69
C TRP A 26 0.86 2.72 1.60
N PHE A 27 0.43 1.77 0.79
CA PHE A 27 -0.51 1.97 -0.30
C PHE A 27 -1.65 0.96 -0.20
N HIS A 28 -2.85 1.40 -0.54
CA HIS A 28 -4.03 0.54 -0.52
C HIS A 28 -5.14 1.12 -1.41
N ALA A 29 -5.86 0.26 -2.09
CA ALA A 29 -7.01 0.68 -2.88
C ALA A 29 -8.08 1.31 -1.98
N LYS A 30 -8.59 2.46 -2.40
CA LYS A 30 -9.52 3.25 -1.60
C LYS A 30 -10.87 2.56 -1.45
N GLN A 31 -11.31 2.38 -0.21
CA GLN A 31 -12.65 1.90 0.12
C GLN A 31 -13.04 0.58 -0.55
N MET A 32 -12.07 -0.30 -0.75
CA MET A 32 -12.34 -1.63 -1.28
C MET A 32 -11.32 -2.63 -0.71
N PRO A 33 -11.65 -3.93 -0.70
CA PRO A 33 -10.69 -4.95 -0.29
C PRO A 33 -9.49 -4.98 -1.24
N GLY A 34 -8.31 -5.15 -0.66
CA GLY A 34 -7.08 -5.21 -1.44
C GLY A 34 -5.88 -5.46 -0.56
N SER A 35 -4.73 -5.64 -1.19
CA SER A 35 -3.46 -5.84 -0.51
C SER A 35 -2.91 -4.53 0.03
N HIS A 36 -2.29 -4.60 1.21
CA HIS A 36 -1.39 -3.55 1.66
C HIS A 36 -0.09 -3.66 0.87
N VAL A 37 0.42 -2.54 0.38
CA VAL A 37 1.72 -2.49 -0.29
C VAL A 37 2.63 -1.59 0.54
N ILE A 38 3.78 -2.13 0.93
CA ILE A 38 4.76 -1.40 1.74
C ILE A 38 6.00 -1.16 0.90
N VAL A 39 6.45 0.09 0.88
CA VAL A 39 7.74 0.47 0.28
C VAL A 39 8.71 0.75 1.41
N LYS A 40 9.80 -0.01 1.46
CA LYS A 40 10.87 0.20 2.45
C LYS A 40 11.73 1.37 1.97
N THR A 41 11.69 2.47 2.70
CA THR A 41 12.43 3.68 2.31
C THR A 41 13.83 3.75 2.89
N ASN A 42 14.12 2.94 3.89
CA ASN A 42 15.42 2.92 4.57
C ASN A 42 15.86 4.29 5.08
N GLY A 43 14.88 5.10 5.50
CA GLY A 43 15.13 6.42 6.03
C GLY A 43 15.31 7.51 4.98
N GLU A 44 15.26 7.19 3.71
CA GLU A 44 15.35 8.18 2.64
C GLU A 44 14.08 9.02 2.59
N ARG A 45 14.26 10.33 2.37
CA ARG A 45 13.13 11.27 2.33
C ARG A 45 12.65 11.56 0.93
N GLU A 46 13.54 11.54 -0.04
CA GLU A 46 13.20 11.81 -1.44
C GLU A 46 13.07 10.50 -2.19
N ILE A 47 11.82 10.07 -2.34
CA ILE A 47 11.51 8.83 -3.03
C ILE A 47 11.12 9.20 -4.47
N PRO A 48 11.69 8.56 -5.50
CA PRO A 48 11.35 8.88 -6.88
C PRO A 48 9.87 8.68 -7.19
N ASP A 49 9.32 9.53 -8.05
CA ASP A 49 7.93 9.43 -8.48
C ASP A 49 7.60 8.06 -9.05
N ARG A 50 8.54 7.46 -9.76
CA ARG A 50 8.38 6.11 -10.31
C ARG A 50 8.09 5.08 -9.24
N THR A 51 8.70 5.22 -8.05
CA THR A 51 8.46 4.30 -6.94
C THR A 51 7.03 4.40 -6.44
N TYR A 52 6.51 5.63 -6.30
CA TYR A 52 5.11 5.84 -5.93
C TYR A 52 4.17 5.24 -6.97
N GLU A 53 4.45 5.45 -8.23
CA GLU A 53 3.64 4.93 -9.32
C GLU A 53 3.61 3.41 -9.32
N GLU A 54 4.77 2.77 -9.19
CA GLU A 54 4.85 1.30 -9.19
C GLU A 54 4.12 0.70 -7.99
N ALA A 55 4.28 1.28 -6.81
CA ALA A 55 3.59 0.81 -5.61
C ALA A 55 2.07 0.96 -5.75
N ALA A 56 1.62 2.07 -6.32
CA ALA A 56 0.20 2.30 -6.54
C ALA A 56 -0.38 1.32 -7.56
N ARG A 57 0.37 0.99 -8.61
CA ARG A 57 -0.05 0.01 -9.60
C ARG A 57 -0.18 -1.38 -8.97
N LEU A 58 0.74 -1.75 -8.09
CA LEU A 58 0.65 -3.00 -7.34
C LEU A 58 -0.61 -3.04 -6.47
N ALA A 59 -0.88 -1.96 -5.75
CA ALA A 59 -2.08 -1.89 -4.90
C ALA A 59 -3.36 -1.99 -5.73
N ALA A 60 -3.39 -1.37 -6.90
CA ALA A 60 -4.54 -1.44 -7.81
C ALA A 60 -4.74 -2.87 -8.34
N TYR A 61 -3.65 -3.51 -8.74
CA TYR A 61 -3.68 -4.85 -9.31
C TYR A 61 -4.16 -5.90 -8.30
N TYR A 62 -3.74 -5.76 -7.04
CA TYR A 62 -4.09 -6.70 -5.96
C TYR A 62 -5.29 -6.20 -5.17
N SER A 63 -6.29 -5.65 -5.85
CA SER A 63 -7.53 -5.18 -5.25
C SER A 63 -8.74 -5.75 -5.99
N THR A 64 -9.92 -5.57 -5.41
CA THR A 64 -11.16 -5.97 -6.09
C THR A 64 -11.44 -5.12 -7.33
N GLY A 65 -10.77 -3.98 -7.47
CA GLY A 65 -10.89 -3.11 -8.65
C GLY A 65 -9.98 -3.48 -9.81
N LYS A 66 -9.34 -4.64 -9.76
CA LYS A 66 -8.36 -5.10 -10.76
C LYS A 66 -8.84 -5.00 -12.20
N ASP A 67 -10.12 -5.23 -12.45
CA ASP A 67 -10.69 -5.21 -13.80
C ASP A 67 -11.21 -3.84 -14.23
N ALA A 68 -11.14 -2.85 -13.35
CA ALA A 68 -11.54 -1.49 -13.68
C ALA A 68 -10.45 -0.79 -14.50
N PRO A 69 -10.81 0.21 -15.33
CA PRO A 69 -9.79 0.98 -16.08
C PRO A 69 -8.81 1.70 -15.16
N LYS A 70 -9.29 2.22 -14.03
CA LYS A 70 -8.45 2.89 -13.03
C LYS A 70 -9.01 2.63 -11.63
N VAL A 71 -8.11 2.64 -10.66
CA VAL A 71 -8.43 2.44 -9.24
C VAL A 71 -7.84 3.60 -8.45
N GLU A 72 -8.65 4.19 -7.56
CA GLU A 72 -8.15 5.19 -6.63
C GLU A 72 -7.31 4.50 -5.55
N ILE A 73 -6.10 4.99 -5.33
CA ILE A 73 -5.17 4.43 -4.36
C ILE A 73 -4.87 5.48 -3.30
N ASP A 74 -5.10 5.13 -2.04
CA ASP A 74 -4.68 5.94 -0.91
C ASP A 74 -3.26 5.55 -0.52
N TYR A 75 -2.44 6.54 -0.17
CA TYR A 75 -1.11 6.27 0.34
C TYR A 75 -0.70 7.29 1.38
N THR A 76 0.11 6.84 2.31
CA THR A 76 0.62 7.65 3.40
C THR A 76 1.83 6.95 4.02
N MET A 77 2.48 7.59 4.99
CA MET A 77 3.51 6.91 5.77
C MET A 77 2.86 6.00 6.81
N LYS A 78 3.51 4.88 7.10
CA LYS A 78 3.01 3.93 8.10
C LYS A 78 2.71 4.60 9.44
N LYS A 79 3.50 5.58 9.85
CA LYS A 79 3.28 6.30 11.13
C LYS A 79 1.92 6.99 11.22
N ASN A 80 1.26 7.24 10.09
CA ASN A 80 -0.06 7.88 10.07
C ASN A 80 -1.20 6.87 10.14
N LEU A 81 -0.90 5.58 10.22
CA LEU A 81 -1.88 4.52 10.32
C LEU A 81 -2.13 4.16 11.78
N LYS A 82 -3.37 3.83 12.09
CA LYS A 82 -3.76 3.38 13.43
C LYS A 82 -4.51 2.07 13.35
N LYS A 83 -4.28 1.22 14.34
CA LYS A 83 -5.01 -0.03 14.50
C LYS A 83 -6.06 0.17 15.58
N PRO A 84 -7.37 0.20 15.24
CA PRO A 84 -8.40 0.31 16.27
C PRO A 84 -8.36 -0.90 17.21
N PRO A 85 -8.67 -0.71 18.50
CA PRO A 85 -8.73 -1.82 19.44
C PRO A 85 -9.72 -2.89 18.94
N LYS A 86 -9.33 -4.16 19.04
CA LYS A 86 -10.17 -5.31 18.66
C LYS A 86 -10.55 -5.35 17.17
N ALA A 87 -9.87 -4.57 16.33
CA ALA A 87 -10.12 -4.61 14.89
C ALA A 87 -9.58 -5.91 14.30
N LYS A 88 -10.21 -6.34 13.22
CA LYS A 88 -9.79 -7.55 12.49
C LYS A 88 -8.41 -7.33 11.86
N PRO A 89 -7.65 -8.41 11.62
CA PRO A 89 -6.37 -8.30 10.95
C PRO A 89 -6.47 -7.55 9.61
N GLY A 90 -5.53 -6.66 9.38
CA GLY A 90 -5.47 -5.87 8.15
C GLY A 90 -6.31 -4.60 8.17
N PHE A 91 -7.18 -4.42 9.16
CA PHE A 91 -7.99 -3.22 9.27
C PHE A 91 -7.17 -2.05 9.83
N VAL A 92 -7.20 -0.91 9.14
CA VAL A 92 -6.48 0.29 9.57
C VAL A 92 -7.39 1.50 9.45
N ILE A 93 -7.08 2.54 10.23
CA ILE A 93 -7.69 3.86 10.04
C ILE A 93 -6.58 4.88 9.86
N TYR A 94 -6.88 5.92 9.08
CA TYR A 94 -5.95 7.00 8.83
C TYR A 94 -6.74 8.26 8.47
N HIS A 95 -6.20 9.41 8.84
CA HIS A 95 -6.84 10.70 8.58
C HIS A 95 -6.00 11.59 7.67
N THR A 96 -4.71 11.29 7.58
CA THR A 96 -3.78 12.04 6.74
C THR A 96 -3.27 11.12 5.65
N ASN A 97 -3.65 11.38 4.41
CA ASN A 97 -3.22 10.57 3.27
C ASN A 97 -3.28 11.39 1.99
N TYR A 98 -2.62 10.86 0.98
CA TYR A 98 -2.73 11.31 -0.40
C TYR A 98 -3.45 10.24 -1.19
N SER A 99 -3.97 10.60 -2.35
CA SER A 99 -4.65 9.67 -3.25
C SER A 99 -4.15 9.88 -4.67
N MET A 100 -4.12 8.81 -5.44
CA MET A 100 -3.84 8.88 -6.86
C MET A 100 -4.68 7.83 -7.59
N SER A 101 -5.03 8.14 -8.84
CA SER A 101 -5.74 7.20 -9.70
C SER A 101 -4.72 6.43 -10.52
N MET A 102 -4.82 5.10 -10.55
CA MET A 102 -3.81 4.29 -11.20
C MET A 102 -4.43 3.12 -11.94
N GLU A 103 -3.85 2.79 -13.10
CA GLU A 103 -4.24 1.61 -13.84
C GLU A 103 -3.75 0.35 -13.10
N PRO A 104 -4.60 -0.70 -13.00
CA PRO A 104 -4.21 -1.95 -12.34
C PRO A 104 -3.34 -2.82 -13.25
N ASP A 105 -2.19 -2.31 -13.63
CA ASP A 105 -1.27 -2.92 -14.58
C ASP A 105 0.12 -3.00 -13.97
N ILE A 106 0.62 -4.22 -13.78
CA ILE A 106 1.94 -4.45 -13.19
C ILE A 106 3.01 -4.75 -14.25
N HIS A 107 2.70 -4.53 -15.52
CA HIS A 107 3.66 -4.75 -16.59
C HIS A 107 4.89 -3.86 -16.40
N GLY A 108 6.06 -4.44 -16.46
CA GLY A 108 7.31 -3.70 -16.27
C GLY A 108 7.76 -3.55 -14.83
N ILE A 109 6.97 -4.02 -13.86
CA ILE A 109 7.37 -4.04 -12.44
C ILE A 109 8.05 -5.38 -12.17
N ALA A 110 9.31 -5.33 -11.73
CA ALA A 110 10.08 -6.53 -11.46
C ALA A 110 9.65 -7.17 -10.14
N GLU A 111 9.48 -8.50 -10.15
CA GLU A 111 9.30 -9.28 -8.94
C GLU A 111 10.65 -9.75 -8.43
N ALA A 112 10.79 -9.69 -7.11
CA ALA A 112 11.98 -10.24 -6.46
C ALA A 112 11.79 -11.72 -6.16
#